data_ff621c46480e1b7cc65655939a420706
#
_entry.id   ff621c46480e1b7cc65655939a420706
#
_cell.length_a   1.000
_cell.length_b   1.000
_cell.length_c   1.000
_cell.angle_alpha   90.00
_cell.angle_beta   90.00
_cell.angle_gamma   90.00
#
_symmetry.space_group_name_H-M   'P 1'
#
loop_
_entity.id
_entity.type
_entity.pdbx_description
1 polymer ?
#
loop_
_entity_poly.entity_id
_entity_poly.type
_entity_poly.pdbx_seq_one_letter_code
_entity_poly.pdbx_strand_id
1 'polypeptide(L)'
;MKVDTKNKNKALESLFVDPTQIIFLDANFFIPPDRSGLKVRPIPFSKFSEIWLDPIFEEFSNLAVHEAVYNELVVSEVKEYADAKQSENPSKLRVYSDTDLTIIENSLMETYISRLAEYSQYVPELDNAKDRGEVKSLSFM
;
A
#
# COMPACT_ATOMS: atom_id res chain seq x y z
N MET A 1 -22.34 -1.48 15.32
CA MET A 1 -21.85 -0.21 14.77
C MET A 1 -22.88 0.26 13.75
N LYS A 2 -23.45 1.47 13.88
CA LYS A 2 -24.35 2.02 12.84
C LYS A 2 -23.47 2.71 11.81
N VAL A 3 -23.51 2.22 10.59
CA VAL A 3 -22.84 2.87 9.46
C VAL A 3 -23.68 4.09 9.06
N ASP A 4 -23.08 5.27 9.08
CA ASP A 4 -23.73 6.49 8.59
C ASP A 4 -23.70 6.50 7.06
N THR A 5 -24.80 6.07 6.46
CA THR A 5 -24.96 6.02 5.00
C THR A 5 -25.17 7.40 4.35
N LYS A 6 -25.32 8.47 5.17
CA LYS A 6 -25.50 9.84 4.67
C LYS A 6 -24.17 10.56 4.45
N ASN A 7 -23.10 10.12 5.11
CA ASN A 7 -21.76 10.71 5.05
C ASN A 7 -20.82 9.78 4.28
N LYS A 8 -21.03 9.68 2.97
CA LYS A 8 -20.20 8.86 2.11
C LYS A 8 -18.78 9.43 2.03
N ASN A 9 -17.80 8.57 2.18
CA ASN A 9 -16.41 8.94 1.90
C ASN A 9 -16.24 9.12 0.38
N LYS A 10 -15.99 10.35 -0.06
CA LYS A 10 -15.86 10.68 -1.48
C LYS A 10 -14.73 9.93 -2.17
N ALA A 11 -13.64 9.63 -1.45
CA ALA A 11 -12.54 8.84 -2.01
C ALA A 11 -12.97 7.39 -2.27
N LEU A 12 -13.71 6.76 -1.34
CA LEU A 12 -14.27 5.43 -1.59
C LEU A 12 -15.33 5.44 -2.69
N GLU A 13 -16.16 6.50 -2.78
CA GLU A 13 -17.14 6.63 -3.85
C GLU A 13 -16.46 6.72 -5.22
N SER A 14 -15.33 7.44 -5.34
CA SER A 14 -14.57 7.55 -6.60
C SER A 14 -14.00 6.21 -7.05
N LEU A 15 -13.54 5.35 -6.13
CA LEU A 15 -13.03 4.02 -6.47
C LEU A 15 -14.10 3.11 -7.11
N PHE A 16 -15.36 3.25 -6.70
CA PHE A 16 -16.48 2.50 -7.29
C PHE A 16 -16.97 3.12 -8.61
N VAL A 17 -16.75 4.42 -8.81
CA VAL A 17 -17.15 5.12 -10.04
C VAL A 17 -16.13 4.89 -11.15
N ASP A 18 -14.85 4.85 -10.81
CA ASP A 18 -13.76 4.58 -11.76
C ASP A 18 -12.97 3.34 -11.34
N PRO A 19 -13.35 2.15 -11.83
CA PRO A 19 -12.66 0.90 -11.50
C PRO A 19 -11.28 0.78 -12.16
N THR A 20 -10.88 1.73 -13.03
CA THR A 20 -9.55 1.75 -13.65
C THR A 20 -8.52 2.49 -12.81
N GLN A 21 -8.96 3.20 -11.80
CA GLN A 21 -8.09 3.97 -10.89
C GLN A 21 -7.13 3.04 -10.15
N ILE A 22 -5.84 3.35 -10.21
CA ILE A 22 -4.82 2.58 -9.47
C ILE A 22 -4.93 2.92 -7.98
N ILE A 23 -4.94 1.88 -7.15
CA ILE A 23 -5.02 1.99 -5.70
C ILE A 23 -3.68 1.58 -5.11
N PHE A 24 -2.90 2.55 -4.63
CA PHE A 24 -1.66 2.26 -3.92
C PHE A 24 -1.94 1.83 -2.49
N LEU A 25 -1.32 0.72 -2.09
CA LEU A 25 -1.42 0.12 -0.78
C LEU A 25 -0.16 0.43 0.03
N ASP A 26 -0.33 0.68 1.32
CA ASP A 26 0.75 0.79 2.29
C ASP A 26 1.09 -0.58 2.90
N ALA A 27 2.28 -0.74 3.50
CA ALA A 27 2.72 -1.97 4.15
C ALA A 27 1.76 -2.42 5.27
N ASN A 28 1.21 -1.47 6.02
CA ASN A 28 0.26 -1.75 7.09
C ASN A 28 -1.04 -2.40 6.60
N PHE A 29 -1.37 -2.26 5.32
CA PHE A 29 -2.51 -2.92 4.71
C PHE A 29 -2.40 -4.45 4.76
N PHE A 30 -1.17 -4.98 4.65
CA PHE A 30 -0.87 -6.41 4.63
C PHE A 30 -0.63 -7.01 6.01
N ILE A 31 -0.53 -6.19 7.05
CA ILE A 31 -0.12 -6.62 8.39
C ILE A 31 -1.35 -6.71 9.30
N PRO A 32 -1.59 -7.86 9.96
CA PRO A 32 -2.66 -7.96 10.95
C PRO A 32 -2.49 -6.89 12.03
N PRO A 33 -3.58 -6.21 12.44
CA PRO A 33 -3.49 -5.16 13.45
C PRO A 33 -2.96 -5.71 14.78
N ASP A 34 -2.02 -4.97 15.39
CA ASP A 34 -1.55 -5.29 16.73
C ASP A 34 -2.67 -5.08 17.76
N ARG A 35 -3.01 -6.16 18.46
CA ARG A 35 -4.05 -6.20 19.46
C ARG A 35 -3.50 -6.42 20.90
N SER A 36 -2.19 -6.35 21.06
CA SER A 36 -1.50 -6.60 22.35
C SER A 36 -2.00 -5.64 23.43
N GLY A 37 -2.21 -4.38 23.09
CA GLY A 37 -2.76 -3.36 24.00
C GLY A 37 -4.17 -3.66 24.52
N LEU A 38 -4.93 -4.49 23.79
CA LEU A 38 -6.29 -4.92 24.18
C LEU A 38 -6.29 -6.22 24.97
N LYS A 39 -5.13 -6.83 25.23
CA LYS A 39 -4.97 -8.15 25.87
C LYS A 39 -5.77 -9.26 25.16
N VAL A 40 -5.95 -9.16 23.87
CA VAL A 40 -6.67 -10.12 23.03
C VAL A 40 -5.64 -10.90 22.20
N ARG A 41 -5.94 -12.15 21.87
CA ARG A 41 -5.06 -12.98 21.04
C ARG A 41 -4.82 -12.33 19.66
N PRO A 42 -3.59 -12.39 19.16
CA PRO A 42 -3.28 -11.97 17.79
C PRO A 42 -4.20 -12.70 16.78
N ILE A 43 -4.50 -12.03 15.69
CA ILE A 43 -5.21 -12.66 14.55
C ILE A 43 -4.14 -13.42 13.74
N PRO A 44 -4.26 -14.74 13.54
CA PRO A 44 -3.37 -15.45 12.64
C PRO A 44 -3.43 -14.86 11.23
N PHE A 45 -2.30 -14.82 10.52
CA PHE A 45 -2.25 -14.24 9.17
C PHE A 45 -3.24 -14.92 8.21
N SER A 46 -3.36 -16.25 8.26
CA SER A 46 -4.32 -17.01 7.45
C SER A 46 -5.78 -16.54 7.65
N LYS A 47 -6.15 -16.19 8.89
CA LYS A 47 -7.49 -15.67 9.16
C LYS A 47 -7.64 -14.22 8.72
N PHE A 48 -6.60 -13.43 8.88
CA PHE A 48 -6.56 -12.05 8.42
C PHE A 48 -6.65 -11.97 6.89
N SER A 49 -5.90 -12.81 6.16
CA SER A 49 -5.98 -12.86 4.71
C SER A 49 -7.38 -13.25 4.24
N GLU A 50 -7.99 -14.28 4.81
CA GLU A 50 -9.34 -14.73 4.47
C GLU A 50 -10.43 -13.64 4.65
N ILE A 51 -10.36 -12.86 5.74
CA ILE A 51 -11.44 -11.91 6.08
C ILE A 51 -11.18 -10.48 5.60
N TRP A 52 -9.94 -10.14 5.25
CA TRP A 52 -9.56 -8.79 4.89
C TRP A 52 -8.91 -8.70 3.51
N LEU A 53 -7.79 -9.42 3.28
CA LEU A 53 -7.03 -9.28 2.05
C LEU A 53 -7.76 -9.90 0.85
N ASP A 54 -8.19 -11.15 0.96
CA ASP A 54 -8.79 -11.87 -0.18
C ASP A 54 -10.02 -11.14 -0.73
N PRO A 55 -11.00 -10.67 0.09
CA PRO A 55 -12.15 -9.92 -0.43
C PRO A 55 -11.76 -8.63 -1.18
N ILE A 56 -10.69 -7.95 -0.72
CA ILE A 56 -10.24 -6.72 -1.39
C ILE A 56 -9.53 -7.04 -2.70
N PHE A 57 -8.69 -8.08 -2.73
CA PHE A 57 -8.04 -8.53 -3.97
C PHE A 57 -9.03 -9.17 -4.97
N GLU A 58 -10.18 -9.64 -4.52
CA GLU A 58 -11.26 -10.10 -5.40
C GLU A 58 -12.03 -8.93 -6.02
N GLU A 59 -12.33 -7.90 -5.21
CA GLU A 59 -13.13 -6.76 -5.64
C GLU A 59 -12.36 -5.77 -6.51
N PHE A 60 -11.09 -5.49 -6.17
CA PHE A 60 -10.28 -4.48 -6.87
C PHE A 60 -9.21 -5.13 -7.73
N SER A 61 -9.19 -4.80 -9.02
CA SER A 61 -8.24 -5.36 -10.00
C SER A 61 -6.98 -4.51 -10.21
N ASN A 62 -6.95 -3.28 -9.69
CA ASN A 62 -5.89 -2.29 -9.94
C ASN A 62 -5.12 -1.94 -8.65
N LEU A 63 -4.88 -2.95 -7.80
CA LEU A 63 -4.08 -2.77 -6.60
C LEU A 63 -2.59 -2.69 -6.94
N ALA A 64 -1.91 -1.77 -6.31
CA ALA A 64 -0.50 -1.52 -6.54
C ALA A 64 0.25 -1.19 -5.23
N VAL A 65 1.54 -1.41 -5.25
CA VAL A 65 2.48 -0.95 -4.22
C VAL A 65 3.70 -0.35 -4.90
N HIS A 66 4.34 0.59 -4.24
CA HIS A 66 5.69 1.01 -4.61
C HIS A 66 6.70 -0.04 -4.14
N GLU A 67 7.81 -0.23 -4.86
CA GLU A 67 8.84 -1.22 -4.49
C GLU A 67 9.42 -0.98 -3.09
N ALA A 68 9.50 0.29 -2.63
CA ALA A 68 9.93 0.60 -1.28
C ALA A 68 9.02 -0.04 -0.23
N VAL A 69 7.69 0.07 -0.40
CA VAL A 69 6.69 -0.57 0.47
C VAL A 69 6.76 -2.10 0.35
N TYR A 70 6.91 -2.61 -0.87
CA TYR A 70 7.02 -4.05 -1.10
C TYR A 70 8.25 -4.66 -0.40
N ASN A 71 9.36 -3.91 -0.34
CA ASN A 71 10.57 -4.32 0.36
C ASN A 71 10.47 -4.23 1.89
N GLU A 72 9.48 -3.51 2.42
CA GLU A 72 9.15 -3.49 3.86
C GLU A 72 8.39 -4.73 4.32
N LEU A 73 7.85 -5.52 3.40
CA LEU A 73 7.14 -6.77 3.71
C LEU A 73 8.13 -7.88 4.06
N VAL A 74 8.73 -7.82 5.26
CA VAL A 74 9.79 -8.75 5.70
C VAL A 74 9.26 -10.00 6.39
N VAL A 75 7.98 -10.02 6.80
CA VAL A 75 7.36 -11.20 7.43
C VAL A 75 7.04 -12.22 6.34
N SER A 76 7.57 -13.46 6.49
CA SER A 76 7.50 -14.50 5.47
C SER A 76 6.09 -14.72 4.92
N GLU A 77 5.10 -14.97 5.78
CA GLU A 77 3.70 -15.21 5.37
C GLU A 77 3.10 -14.03 4.59
N VAL A 78 3.44 -12.79 4.99
CA VAL A 78 2.97 -11.56 4.32
C VAL A 78 3.63 -11.43 2.95
N LYS A 79 4.94 -11.67 2.89
CA LYS A 79 5.72 -11.60 1.64
C LYS A 79 5.25 -12.65 0.65
N GLU A 80 5.13 -13.90 1.09
CA GLU A 80 4.63 -15.01 0.25
C GLU A 80 3.23 -14.72 -0.31
N TYR A 81 2.36 -14.12 0.49
CA TYR A 81 1.03 -13.71 0.02
C TYR A 81 1.12 -12.63 -1.07
N ALA A 82 1.92 -11.60 -0.85
CA ALA A 82 2.12 -10.53 -1.84
C ALA A 82 2.75 -11.06 -3.13
N ASP A 83 3.76 -11.94 -3.03
CA ASP A 83 4.40 -12.62 -4.16
C ASP A 83 3.40 -13.47 -4.96
N ALA A 84 2.52 -14.20 -4.26
CA ALA A 84 1.47 -14.98 -4.91
C ALA A 84 0.52 -14.07 -5.70
N LYS A 85 0.04 -12.95 -5.10
CA LYS A 85 -0.85 -11.99 -5.79
C LYS A 85 -0.20 -11.28 -6.98
N GLN A 86 1.11 -11.00 -6.90
CA GLN A 86 1.89 -10.47 -8.01
C GLN A 86 2.03 -11.48 -9.15
N SER A 87 2.18 -12.76 -8.82
CA SER A 87 2.42 -13.86 -9.79
C SER A 87 1.14 -14.37 -10.45
N GLU A 88 -0.04 -14.00 -9.99
CA GLU A 88 -1.30 -14.35 -10.63
C GLU A 88 -1.37 -13.84 -12.08
N ASN A 89 -2.12 -14.52 -12.94
CA ASN A 89 -2.32 -14.09 -14.33
C ASN A 89 -3.83 -13.94 -14.63
N PRO A 90 -4.34 -12.71 -14.78
CA PRO A 90 -3.61 -11.44 -14.66
C PRO A 90 -3.15 -11.15 -13.23
N SER A 91 -2.05 -10.41 -13.09
CA SER A 91 -1.52 -10.00 -11.79
C SER A 91 -2.55 -9.21 -11.00
N LYS A 92 -2.73 -9.58 -9.74
CA LYS A 92 -3.63 -8.91 -8.80
C LYS A 92 -2.95 -7.81 -7.99
N LEU A 93 -1.62 -7.81 -7.95
CA LEU A 93 -0.80 -6.81 -7.27
C LEU A 93 0.31 -6.33 -8.21
N ARG A 94 0.31 -5.06 -8.55
CA ARG A 94 1.38 -4.46 -9.35
C ARG A 94 2.42 -3.83 -8.44
N VAL A 95 3.68 -4.09 -8.71
CA VAL A 95 4.80 -3.43 -8.03
C VAL A 95 5.40 -2.42 -8.99
N TYR A 96 5.37 -1.14 -8.60
CA TYR A 96 5.96 -0.05 -9.35
C TYR A 96 7.31 0.35 -8.75
N SER A 97 8.24 0.73 -9.61
CA SER A 97 9.59 1.14 -9.24
C SER A 97 9.90 2.53 -9.80
N ASP A 98 10.81 3.24 -9.16
CA ASP A 98 11.35 4.50 -9.68
C ASP A 98 11.91 4.34 -11.11
N THR A 99 12.34 3.13 -11.48
CA THR A 99 12.85 2.81 -12.83
C THR A 99 11.77 2.76 -13.91
N ASP A 100 10.50 2.70 -13.53
CA ASP A 100 9.37 2.70 -14.47
C ASP A 100 9.05 4.12 -14.97
N LEU A 101 9.62 5.14 -14.35
CA LEU A 101 9.37 6.54 -14.64
C LEU A 101 10.27 7.07 -15.75
N THR A 102 9.73 7.98 -16.55
CA THR A 102 10.52 8.78 -17.48
C THR A 102 11.43 9.78 -16.74
N ILE A 103 12.40 10.37 -17.42
CA ILE A 103 13.29 11.39 -16.84
C ILE A 103 12.50 12.58 -16.26
N ILE A 104 11.43 13.01 -16.92
CA ILE A 104 10.61 14.13 -16.47
C ILE A 104 9.83 13.74 -15.21
N GLU A 105 9.21 12.56 -15.21
CA GLU A 105 8.47 12.05 -14.06
C GLU A 105 9.37 11.85 -12.85
N ASN A 106 10.57 11.31 -13.04
CA ASN A 106 11.57 11.20 -11.97
C ASN A 106 11.93 12.57 -11.37
N SER A 107 12.14 13.59 -12.19
CA SER A 107 12.45 14.95 -11.71
C SER A 107 11.29 15.55 -10.91
N LEU A 108 10.06 15.28 -11.31
CA LEU A 108 8.88 15.68 -10.56
C LEU A 108 8.78 14.92 -9.24
N MET A 109 8.99 13.60 -9.27
CA MET A 109 8.98 12.75 -8.08
C MET A 109 10.02 13.21 -7.06
N GLU A 110 11.26 13.50 -7.47
CA GLU A 110 12.32 14.04 -6.60
C GLU A 110 11.89 15.35 -5.92
N THR A 111 11.17 16.22 -6.64
CA THR A 111 10.63 17.45 -6.09
C THR A 111 9.58 17.17 -5.01
N TYR A 112 8.69 16.20 -5.24
CA TYR A 112 7.69 15.80 -4.25
C TYR A 112 8.33 15.10 -3.05
N ILE A 113 9.29 14.20 -3.27
CA ILE A 113 10.06 13.54 -2.20
C ILE A 113 10.68 14.60 -1.28
N SER A 114 11.38 15.59 -1.85
CA SER A 114 12.03 16.64 -1.06
C SER A 114 11.04 17.42 -0.21
N ARG A 115 9.85 17.71 -0.72
CA ARG A 115 8.79 18.41 0.02
C ARG A 115 8.13 17.54 1.09
N LEU A 116 7.84 16.28 0.80
CA LEU A 116 7.22 15.37 1.75
C LEU A 116 8.19 15.00 2.88
N ALA A 117 9.48 14.91 2.58
CA ALA A 117 10.52 14.66 3.57
C ALA A 117 10.54 15.70 4.69
N GLU A 118 10.18 16.97 4.43
CA GLU A 118 10.06 18.03 5.44
C GLU A 118 9.02 17.68 6.54
N TYR A 119 8.06 16.81 6.24
CA TYR A 119 6.98 16.40 7.15
C TYR A 119 7.11 14.96 7.65
N SER A 120 8.24 14.31 7.36
CA SER A 120 8.50 12.90 7.70
C SER A 120 9.86 12.73 8.38
N GLN A 121 10.20 11.50 8.72
CA GLN A 121 11.55 11.15 9.22
C GLN A 121 12.43 10.56 8.10
N TYR A 122 11.96 10.59 6.88
CA TYR A 122 12.74 10.20 5.71
C TYR A 122 13.72 11.30 5.32
N VAL A 123 14.97 10.93 5.11
CA VAL A 123 16.05 11.83 4.65
C VAL A 123 16.50 11.34 3.27
N PRO A 124 16.14 12.02 2.18
CA PRO A 124 16.40 11.55 0.81
C PRO A 124 17.86 11.24 0.52
N GLU A 125 18.80 12.05 1.04
CA GLU A 125 20.23 11.89 0.84
C GLU A 125 20.79 10.63 1.53
N LEU A 126 20.12 10.13 2.55
CA LEU A 126 20.52 8.93 3.30
C LEU A 126 19.73 7.69 2.88
N ASP A 127 18.64 7.87 2.15
CA ASP A 127 17.68 6.83 1.79
C ASP A 127 17.35 5.89 2.98
N ASN A 128 17.15 6.50 4.16
CA ASN A 128 16.89 5.75 5.38
C ASN A 128 15.50 5.09 5.34
N ALA A 129 15.34 3.97 6.06
CA ALA A 129 14.12 3.17 6.00
C ALA A 129 12.87 3.85 6.61
N LYS A 130 13.06 4.85 7.50
CA LYS A 130 11.96 5.48 8.22
C LYS A 130 11.10 6.32 7.28
N ASP A 131 9.80 6.03 7.22
CA ASP A 131 8.79 6.70 6.39
C ASP A 131 9.09 6.67 4.87
N ARG A 132 10.10 5.89 4.43
CA ARG A 132 10.53 5.81 3.02
C ARG A 132 9.41 5.31 2.12
N GLY A 133 8.74 4.24 2.51
CA GLY A 133 7.65 3.65 1.74
C GLY A 133 6.51 4.64 1.53
N GLU A 134 6.11 5.34 2.58
CA GLU A 134 5.05 6.36 2.53
C GLU A 134 5.44 7.52 1.60
N VAL A 135 6.63 8.10 1.80
CA VAL A 135 7.10 9.24 1.01
C VAL A 135 7.22 8.86 -0.46
N LYS A 136 7.85 7.73 -0.79
CA LYS A 136 8.00 7.28 -2.17
C LYS A 136 6.67 6.94 -2.83
N SER A 137 5.78 6.24 -2.15
CA SER A 137 4.44 5.94 -2.68
C SER A 137 3.64 7.20 -2.98
N LEU A 138 3.61 8.18 -2.06
CA LEU A 138 2.90 9.44 -2.25
C LEU A 138 3.52 10.30 -3.35
N SER A 139 4.83 10.21 -3.56
CA SER A 139 5.52 10.98 -4.60
C SER A 139 5.35 10.38 -5.98
N PHE A 140 5.11 9.06 -6.05
CA PHE A 140 4.90 8.32 -7.28
C PHE A 140 3.48 8.49 -7.85
N MET A 141 2.50 8.79 -7.01
CA MET A 141 1.08 9.01 -7.38
C MET A 141 0.87 10.34 -8.09
#